data_93574fc6b32d91dfeaa23896e7efb217
#
_entry.id   93574fc6b32d91dfeaa23896e7efb217
#
_cell.length_a   1.000
_cell.length_b   1.000
_cell.length_c   1.000
_cell.angle_alpha   90.00
_cell.angle_beta   90.00
_cell.angle_gamma   90.00
#
_symmetry.space_group_name_H-M   'P 1'
#
loop_
_entity.id
_entity.type
_entity.pdbx_description
1 polymer ?
#
loop_
_entity_poly.entity_id
_entity_poly.type
_entity_poly.pdbx_seq_one_letter_code
_entity_poly.pdbx_strand_id
1 'polypeptide(L)'
;MMSLAADKIVVKNVFKIFGSRSQEALAMVKQSKSKDQVLDQTGCVVGVNDLSLSIGSGEIFVIMGLSGSGKSTLVRHFNRLIDPTSGEILVDGEDILQYDMEALRQFRRHKISMVFQSFGLLPHKSVLDNVAYGLKVRGESKALCQERAQHWITTVGLKGYERKYPHQLSGGMRQRVGLARALAADTDIILMDEAFSALDPLIRAEMQDQLLELQATLKKTIVFITHDQDEAVRIGNRIAILKDGRLIQVGTPREILHSPADDYVDRFVQRRAVTV
;
A
#
# COMPACT_ATOMS: atom_id res chain seq x y z
N MET A 1 -10.33 -3.03 -28.62
CA MET A 1 -10.82 -2.10 -27.58
C MET A 1 -10.52 -2.75 -26.24
N MET A 2 -9.47 -2.32 -25.55
CA MET A 2 -9.27 -2.73 -24.16
C MET A 2 -10.38 -2.08 -23.34
N SER A 3 -11.24 -2.90 -22.72
CA SER A 3 -12.19 -2.43 -21.72
C SER A 3 -11.36 -1.71 -20.64
N LEU A 4 -11.60 -0.41 -20.45
CA LEU A 4 -11.08 0.31 -19.28
C LEU A 4 -11.62 -0.46 -18.07
N ALA A 5 -10.72 -1.11 -17.34
CA ALA A 5 -11.08 -1.76 -16.08
C ALA A 5 -11.75 -0.70 -15.19
N ALA A 6 -12.88 -1.05 -14.59
CA ALA A 6 -13.59 -0.13 -13.70
C ALA A 6 -12.63 0.32 -12.58
N ASP A 7 -12.66 1.60 -12.23
CA ASP A 7 -11.86 2.14 -11.12
C ASP A 7 -12.24 1.43 -9.81
N LYS A 8 -11.25 0.82 -9.17
CA LYS A 8 -11.42 0.14 -7.87
C LYS A 8 -11.30 1.11 -6.71
N ILE A 9 -10.34 2.04 -6.81
CA ILE A 9 -10.14 3.12 -5.82
C ILE A 9 -10.08 4.44 -6.57
N VAL A 10 -10.84 5.44 -6.14
CA VAL A 10 -10.78 6.81 -6.65
C VAL A 10 -10.54 7.77 -5.51
N VAL A 11 -9.51 8.58 -5.66
CA VAL A 11 -9.12 9.63 -4.70
C VAL A 11 -9.39 10.98 -5.34
N LYS A 12 -10.13 11.87 -4.66
CA LYS A 12 -10.48 13.19 -5.19
C LYS A 12 -10.10 14.29 -4.20
N ASN A 13 -9.17 15.14 -4.62
CA ASN A 13 -8.72 16.34 -3.91
C ASN A 13 -8.43 16.08 -2.42
N VAL A 14 -7.71 15.00 -2.14
CA VAL A 14 -7.39 14.60 -0.77
C VAL A 14 -6.26 15.45 -0.21
N PHE A 15 -6.50 15.98 0.99
CA PHE A 15 -5.52 16.68 1.82
C PHE A 15 -5.34 15.94 3.13
N LYS A 16 -4.10 15.85 3.62
CA LYS A 16 -3.81 15.44 4.99
C LYS A 16 -2.84 16.38 5.64
N ILE A 17 -3.30 17.00 6.73
CA ILE A 17 -2.51 17.91 7.54
C ILE A 17 -2.51 17.38 8.97
N PHE A 18 -1.32 17.23 9.53
CA PHE A 18 -1.12 16.79 10.91
C PHE A 18 -0.88 18.01 11.81
N GLY A 19 -1.57 18.07 12.94
CA GLY A 19 -1.47 19.14 13.91
C GLY A 19 -2.85 19.63 14.37
N SER A 20 -2.88 20.38 15.46
CA SER A 20 -4.12 20.87 16.08
C SER A 20 -4.84 21.97 15.29
N ARG A 21 -4.08 22.75 14.48
CA ARG A 21 -4.59 23.84 13.64
C ARG A 21 -4.78 23.41 12.17
N SER A 22 -5.17 22.15 11.93
CA SER A 22 -5.22 21.56 10.60
C SER A 22 -6.18 22.27 9.64
N GLN A 23 -7.28 22.86 10.10
CA GLN A 23 -8.21 23.60 9.24
C GLN A 23 -7.65 24.95 8.77
N GLU A 24 -6.96 25.66 9.65
CA GLU A 24 -6.25 26.89 9.29
C GLU A 24 -5.11 26.62 8.30
N ALA A 25 -4.32 25.60 8.58
CA ALA A 25 -3.27 25.15 7.69
C ALA A 25 -3.83 24.69 6.32
N LEU A 26 -5.01 24.05 6.26
CA LEU A 26 -5.70 23.72 5.02
C LEU A 26 -6.05 24.96 4.19
N ALA A 27 -6.57 26.01 4.84
CA ALA A 27 -6.87 27.26 4.16
C ALA A 27 -5.60 27.89 3.55
N MET A 28 -4.47 27.86 4.25
CA MET A 28 -3.18 28.34 3.76
C MET A 28 -2.67 27.52 2.57
N VAL A 29 -2.78 26.19 2.64
CA VAL A 29 -2.39 25.29 1.53
C VAL A 29 -3.24 25.58 0.28
N LYS A 30 -4.55 25.78 0.43
CA LYS A 30 -5.45 26.17 -0.67
C LYS A 30 -5.13 27.54 -1.26
N GLN A 31 -4.47 28.43 -0.51
CA GLN A 31 -3.91 29.71 -0.96
C GLN A 31 -2.49 29.59 -1.55
N SER A 32 -2.04 28.35 -1.84
CA SER A 32 -0.71 28.05 -2.42
C SER A 32 0.48 28.43 -1.53
N LYS A 33 0.30 28.54 -0.21
CA LYS A 33 1.42 28.69 0.73
C LYS A 33 2.29 27.44 0.72
N SER A 34 3.61 27.63 0.86
CA SER A 34 4.55 26.51 0.92
C SER A 34 4.39 25.71 2.22
N LYS A 35 4.89 24.46 2.23
CA LYS A 35 4.87 23.60 3.43
C LYS A 35 5.62 24.25 4.61
N ASP A 36 6.74 24.92 4.33
CA ASP A 36 7.54 25.61 5.34
C ASP A 36 6.76 26.79 5.94
N GLN A 37 6.10 27.60 5.10
CA GLN A 37 5.24 28.68 5.58
C GLN A 37 4.07 28.18 6.45
N VAL A 38 3.48 27.03 6.06
CA VAL A 38 2.40 26.41 6.83
C VAL A 38 2.95 25.92 8.17
N LEU A 39 4.10 25.26 8.19
CA LEU A 39 4.74 24.76 9.39
C LEU A 39 5.09 25.89 10.34
N ASP A 40 5.73 26.96 9.83
CA ASP A 40 6.18 28.11 10.64
C ASP A 40 5.00 28.85 11.30
N GLN A 41 3.88 29.02 10.56
CA GLN A 41 2.75 29.80 11.05
C GLN A 41 1.76 28.99 11.91
N THR A 42 1.62 27.69 11.65
CA THR A 42 0.61 26.84 12.31
C THR A 42 1.17 25.73 13.17
N GLY A 43 2.46 25.38 13.01
CA GLY A 43 3.06 24.18 13.61
C GLY A 43 2.53 22.88 12.99
N CYS A 44 1.81 22.94 11.85
CA CYS A 44 1.21 21.78 11.21
C CYS A 44 2.07 21.26 10.07
N VAL A 45 2.06 19.93 9.87
CA VAL A 45 2.80 19.25 8.80
C VAL A 45 1.84 18.80 7.70
N VAL A 46 2.11 19.22 6.45
CA VAL A 46 1.34 18.81 5.27
C VAL A 46 1.85 17.45 4.78
N GLY A 47 1.10 16.38 5.01
CA GLY A 47 1.42 15.02 4.58
C GLY A 47 0.96 14.70 3.16
N VAL A 48 -0.29 15.08 2.80
CA VAL A 48 -0.87 14.96 1.45
C VAL A 48 -1.47 16.29 1.06
N ASN A 49 -1.28 16.71 -0.20
CA ASN A 49 -1.61 18.04 -0.68
C ASN A 49 -2.30 17.97 -2.05
N ASP A 50 -3.62 18.13 -2.07
CA ASP A 50 -4.46 18.15 -3.28
C ASP A 50 -4.21 16.97 -4.22
N LEU A 51 -4.31 15.77 -3.66
CA LEU A 51 -3.99 14.57 -4.40
C LEU A 51 -5.25 13.93 -4.97
N SER A 52 -5.25 13.71 -6.29
CA SER A 52 -6.30 12.99 -7.01
C SER A 52 -5.66 11.91 -7.89
N LEU A 53 -6.17 10.68 -7.81
CA LEU A 53 -5.77 9.56 -8.65
C LEU A 53 -6.85 8.48 -8.70
N SER A 54 -6.77 7.59 -9.70
CA SER A 54 -7.59 6.38 -9.76
C SER A 54 -6.72 5.14 -9.90
N ILE A 55 -7.18 4.03 -9.32
CA ILE A 55 -6.56 2.71 -9.37
C ILE A 55 -7.57 1.74 -9.95
N GLY A 56 -7.19 1.06 -11.03
CA GLY A 56 -8.03 0.09 -11.73
C GLY A 56 -8.18 -1.23 -10.96
N SER A 57 -9.26 -1.95 -11.25
CA SER A 57 -9.48 -3.29 -10.70
C SER A 57 -8.46 -4.28 -11.26
N GLY A 58 -7.85 -5.09 -10.39
CA GLY A 58 -6.95 -6.17 -10.77
C GLY A 58 -5.55 -5.72 -11.24
N GLU A 59 -5.17 -4.45 -11.05
CA GLU A 59 -3.81 -3.99 -11.36
C GLU A 59 -2.90 -4.00 -10.12
N ILE A 60 -1.60 -4.05 -10.36
CA ILE A 60 -0.57 -3.65 -9.40
C ILE A 60 -0.26 -2.17 -9.65
N PHE A 61 -0.75 -1.32 -8.77
CA PHE A 61 -0.52 0.12 -8.80
C PHE A 61 0.60 0.48 -7.82
N VAL A 62 1.71 0.99 -8.35
CA VAL A 62 2.88 1.32 -7.54
C VAL A 62 2.87 2.80 -7.17
N ILE A 63 3.16 3.12 -5.91
CA ILE A 63 3.33 4.49 -5.43
C ILE A 63 4.79 4.71 -5.04
N MET A 64 5.45 5.62 -5.72
CA MET A 64 6.86 5.95 -5.54
C MET A 64 7.08 7.38 -5.06
N GLY A 65 8.28 7.67 -4.58
CA GLY A 65 8.73 9.00 -4.16
C GLY A 65 9.75 8.91 -3.04
N LEU A 66 10.44 10.00 -2.74
CA LEU A 66 11.44 10.07 -1.67
C LEU A 66 10.80 9.90 -0.28
N SER A 67 11.63 9.68 0.74
CA SER A 67 11.17 9.69 2.13
C SER A 67 10.45 11.00 2.44
N GLY A 68 9.33 10.93 3.17
CA GLY A 68 8.52 12.11 3.50
C GLY A 68 7.60 12.61 2.36
N SER A 69 7.56 11.98 1.18
CA SER A 69 6.67 12.41 0.08
C SER A 69 5.18 12.13 0.29
N GLY A 70 4.79 11.46 1.39
CA GLY A 70 3.38 11.21 1.72
C GLY A 70 2.84 9.83 1.33
N LYS A 71 3.64 8.92 0.75
CA LYS A 71 3.22 7.60 0.27
C LYS A 71 2.46 6.76 1.31
N SER A 72 3.10 6.49 2.44
CA SER A 72 2.49 5.67 3.51
C SER A 72 1.26 6.37 4.12
N THR A 73 1.24 7.71 4.16
CA THR A 73 0.08 8.48 4.58
C THR A 73 -1.09 8.25 3.62
N LEU A 74 -0.83 8.37 2.31
CA LEU A 74 -1.84 8.16 1.27
C LEU A 74 -2.44 6.73 1.34
N VAL A 75 -1.59 5.71 1.40
CA VAL A 75 -2.07 4.31 1.45
C VAL A 75 -2.87 4.02 2.72
N ARG A 76 -2.51 4.64 3.85
CA ARG A 76 -3.28 4.50 5.10
C ARG A 76 -4.62 5.22 5.09
N HIS A 77 -4.88 6.10 4.13
CA HIS A 77 -6.23 6.62 3.90
C HIS A 77 -7.14 5.58 3.26
N PHE A 78 -6.63 4.69 2.38
CA PHE A 78 -7.44 3.70 1.67
C PHE A 78 -8.10 2.67 2.60
N ASN A 79 -7.54 2.44 3.79
CA ASN A 79 -8.15 1.61 4.83
C ASN A 79 -8.61 2.43 6.05
N ARG A 80 -8.57 3.76 5.96
CA ARG A 80 -8.89 4.72 7.04
C ARG A 80 -8.17 4.45 8.35
N LEU A 81 -6.92 3.95 8.31
CA LEU A 81 -6.04 4.00 9.48
C LEU A 81 -5.68 5.45 9.83
N ILE A 82 -5.73 6.32 8.84
CA ILE A 82 -5.60 7.77 8.99
C ILE A 82 -6.75 8.40 8.18
N ASP A 83 -7.59 9.22 8.81
CA ASP A 83 -8.59 9.99 8.08
C ASP A 83 -7.94 11.20 7.40
N PRO A 84 -8.34 11.54 6.17
CA PRO A 84 -7.89 12.77 5.51
C PRO A 84 -8.44 14.01 6.23
N THR A 85 -7.81 15.16 6.00
CA THR A 85 -8.32 16.45 6.51
C THR A 85 -9.47 16.97 5.60
N SER A 86 -9.42 16.65 4.31
CA SER A 86 -10.43 17.02 3.31
C SER A 86 -10.28 16.13 2.07
N GLY A 87 -11.33 16.03 1.25
CA GLY A 87 -11.37 15.26 0.02
C GLY A 87 -12.31 14.06 0.11
N GLU A 88 -12.33 13.24 -0.93
CA GLU A 88 -13.15 12.03 -1.04
C GLU A 88 -12.29 10.81 -1.38
N ILE A 89 -12.68 9.63 -0.88
CA ILE A 89 -12.04 8.36 -1.22
C ILE A 89 -13.14 7.34 -1.50
N LEU A 90 -13.28 6.98 -2.77
CA LEU A 90 -14.26 6.00 -3.21
C LEU A 90 -13.58 4.64 -3.39
N VAL A 91 -14.20 3.59 -2.89
CA VAL A 91 -13.83 2.20 -3.15
C VAL A 91 -15.05 1.48 -3.68
N ASP A 92 -14.95 0.85 -4.86
CA ASP A 92 -16.11 0.28 -5.57
C ASP A 92 -17.26 1.30 -5.76
N GLY A 93 -16.95 2.60 -5.89
CA GLY A 93 -17.90 3.70 -6.05
C GLY A 93 -18.51 4.23 -4.74
N GLU A 94 -18.22 3.64 -3.60
CA GLU A 94 -18.72 4.08 -2.28
C GLU A 94 -17.70 4.94 -1.55
N ASP A 95 -18.12 6.10 -1.01
CA ASP A 95 -17.23 6.96 -0.22
C ASP A 95 -17.00 6.34 1.17
N ILE A 96 -15.83 5.76 1.37
CA ILE A 96 -15.45 5.10 2.62
C ILE A 96 -15.35 6.08 3.79
N LEU A 97 -15.28 7.40 3.56
CA LEU A 97 -15.21 8.40 4.62
C LEU A 97 -16.56 8.57 5.31
N GLN A 98 -17.66 8.19 4.65
CA GLN A 98 -19.02 8.23 5.21
C GLN A 98 -19.34 6.99 6.06
N TYR A 99 -18.50 5.95 6.05
CA TYR A 99 -18.75 4.76 6.84
C TYR A 99 -18.70 5.06 8.33
N ASP A 100 -19.70 4.58 9.05
CA ASP A 100 -19.64 4.50 10.51
C ASP A 100 -18.62 3.44 10.97
N MET A 101 -18.45 3.29 12.26
CA MET A 101 -17.45 2.37 12.82
C MET A 101 -17.73 0.90 12.51
N GLU A 102 -19.00 0.50 12.35
CA GLU A 102 -19.35 -0.88 12.03
C GLU A 102 -19.13 -1.16 10.55
N ALA A 103 -19.60 -0.30 9.66
CA ALA A 103 -19.34 -0.38 8.22
C ALA A 103 -17.83 -0.39 7.92
N LEU A 104 -17.05 0.47 8.62
CA LEU A 104 -15.60 0.50 8.48
C LEU A 104 -14.92 -0.80 8.95
N ARG A 105 -15.42 -1.43 10.03
CA ARG A 105 -14.92 -2.75 10.46
C ARG A 105 -15.21 -3.82 9.41
N GLN A 106 -16.42 -3.84 8.84
CA GLN A 106 -16.81 -4.78 7.79
C GLN A 106 -15.97 -4.56 6.52
N PHE A 107 -15.77 -3.31 6.11
CA PHE A 107 -14.88 -2.94 5.01
C PHE A 107 -13.46 -3.49 5.21
N ARG A 108 -12.85 -3.24 6.39
CA ARG A 108 -11.51 -3.75 6.72
C ARG A 108 -11.42 -5.27 6.82
N ARG A 109 -12.50 -5.93 7.21
CA ARG A 109 -12.55 -7.39 7.29
C ARG A 109 -12.65 -8.05 5.93
N HIS A 110 -13.41 -7.48 5.01
CA HIS A 110 -13.82 -8.17 3.78
C HIS A 110 -13.25 -7.57 2.50
N LYS A 111 -12.94 -6.28 2.46
CA LYS A 111 -12.56 -5.59 1.24
C LYS A 111 -11.08 -5.30 1.10
N ILE A 112 -10.37 -5.08 2.21
CA ILE A 112 -9.01 -4.57 2.15
C ILE A 112 -8.11 -5.21 3.21
N SER A 113 -6.92 -5.66 2.80
CA SER A 113 -5.87 -6.15 3.70
C SER A 113 -4.59 -5.33 3.57
N MET A 114 -3.67 -5.45 4.51
CA MET A 114 -2.43 -4.68 4.51
C MET A 114 -1.23 -5.50 4.97
N VAL A 115 -0.15 -5.41 4.20
CA VAL A 115 1.20 -5.85 4.56
C VAL A 115 2.00 -4.62 4.99
N PHE A 116 2.53 -4.64 6.20
CA PHE A 116 3.24 -3.51 6.80
C PHE A 116 4.75 -3.62 6.62
N GLN A 117 5.44 -2.50 6.53
CA GLN A 117 6.90 -2.40 6.48
C GLN A 117 7.59 -3.14 7.63
N SER A 118 7.09 -3.01 8.85
CA SER A 118 7.59 -3.68 10.07
C SER A 118 6.91 -5.02 10.34
N PHE A 119 6.42 -5.71 9.30
CA PHE A 119 5.73 -7.00 9.30
C PHE A 119 4.37 -7.01 10.01
N GLY A 120 4.15 -6.23 11.05
CA GLY A 120 2.91 -6.14 11.81
C GLY A 120 2.41 -7.48 12.37
N LEU A 121 3.31 -8.43 12.64
CA LEU A 121 2.96 -9.73 13.18
C LEU A 121 2.65 -9.64 14.67
N LEU A 122 1.72 -10.49 15.12
CA LEU A 122 1.36 -10.65 16.52
C LEU A 122 2.45 -11.52 17.20
N PRO A 123 3.28 -10.93 18.10
CA PRO A 123 4.49 -11.61 18.57
C PRO A 123 4.20 -12.83 19.44
N HIS A 124 3.04 -12.84 20.10
CA HIS A 124 2.57 -13.93 20.98
C HIS A 124 1.75 -15.01 20.26
N LYS A 125 1.64 -14.91 18.92
CA LYS A 125 0.93 -15.89 18.10
C LYS A 125 1.89 -16.63 17.18
N SER A 126 1.60 -17.92 16.94
CA SER A 126 2.34 -18.73 15.98
C SER A 126 2.19 -18.22 14.55
N VAL A 127 2.99 -18.74 13.62
CA VAL A 127 2.83 -18.48 12.16
C VAL A 127 1.42 -18.82 11.72
N LEU A 128 0.92 -20.01 12.08
CA LEU A 128 -0.45 -20.43 11.73
C LEU A 128 -1.50 -19.48 12.28
N ASP A 129 -1.36 -19.05 13.53
CA ASP A 129 -2.31 -18.12 14.15
C ASP A 129 -2.23 -16.71 13.59
N ASN A 130 -1.05 -16.25 13.18
CA ASN A 130 -0.89 -14.99 12.47
C ASN A 130 -1.58 -15.02 11.12
N VAL A 131 -1.35 -16.07 10.32
CA VAL A 131 -1.96 -16.21 8.99
C VAL A 131 -3.48 -16.36 9.07
N ALA A 132 -3.97 -17.14 10.03
CA ALA A 132 -5.40 -17.35 10.27
C ALA A 132 -6.11 -16.15 10.91
N TYR A 133 -5.38 -15.11 11.35
CA TYR A 133 -5.94 -14.06 12.19
C TYR A 133 -7.13 -13.32 11.56
N GLY A 134 -7.02 -12.92 10.30
CA GLY A 134 -8.08 -12.22 9.58
C GLY A 134 -9.37 -13.04 9.49
N LEU A 135 -9.25 -14.34 9.20
CA LEU A 135 -10.36 -15.28 9.14
C LEU A 135 -11.03 -15.46 10.51
N LYS A 136 -10.23 -15.58 11.59
CA LYS A 136 -10.75 -15.66 12.97
C LYS A 136 -11.55 -14.41 13.36
N VAL A 137 -11.07 -13.22 12.97
CA VAL A 137 -11.76 -11.94 13.24
C VAL A 137 -13.08 -11.82 12.47
N ARG A 138 -13.19 -12.51 11.33
CA ARG A 138 -14.46 -12.61 10.57
C ARG A 138 -15.47 -13.57 11.23
N GLY A 139 -15.04 -14.42 12.14
CA GLY A 139 -15.88 -15.46 12.74
C GLY A 139 -15.96 -16.75 11.91
N GLU A 140 -14.99 -16.96 11.00
CA GLU A 140 -14.91 -18.18 10.20
C GLU A 140 -14.69 -19.42 11.08
N SER A 141 -15.14 -20.58 10.62
CA SER A 141 -14.97 -21.82 11.35
C SER A 141 -13.48 -22.16 11.58
N LYS A 142 -13.18 -22.83 12.70
CA LYS A 142 -11.81 -23.24 13.03
C LYS A 142 -11.19 -24.11 11.93
N ALA A 143 -11.97 -24.97 11.30
CA ALA A 143 -11.52 -25.84 10.22
C ALA A 143 -11.10 -25.02 8.99
N LEU A 144 -11.93 -24.10 8.53
CA LEU A 144 -11.64 -23.22 7.40
C LEU A 144 -10.43 -22.30 7.67
N CYS A 145 -10.33 -21.74 8.89
CA CYS A 145 -9.18 -20.94 9.30
C CYS A 145 -7.87 -21.74 9.21
N GLN A 146 -7.89 -22.99 9.67
CA GLN A 146 -6.72 -23.86 9.64
C GLN A 146 -6.35 -24.28 8.21
N GLU A 147 -7.32 -24.68 7.41
CA GLU A 147 -7.14 -25.10 6.02
C GLU A 147 -6.54 -23.96 5.18
N ARG A 148 -7.16 -22.79 5.19
CA ARG A 148 -6.68 -21.62 4.41
C ARG A 148 -5.32 -21.13 4.88
N ALA A 149 -5.09 -21.08 6.19
CA ALA A 149 -3.80 -20.67 6.72
C ALA A 149 -2.69 -21.66 6.32
N GLN A 150 -2.95 -22.97 6.40
CA GLN A 150 -1.99 -24.00 5.98
C GLN A 150 -1.69 -23.91 4.48
N HIS A 151 -2.72 -23.70 3.64
CA HIS A 151 -2.56 -23.49 2.21
C HIS A 151 -1.59 -22.33 1.95
N TRP A 152 -1.84 -21.15 2.51
CA TRP A 152 -1.02 -19.97 2.25
C TRP A 152 0.38 -20.05 2.85
N ILE A 153 0.55 -20.70 4.02
CA ILE A 153 1.87 -21.00 4.60
C ILE A 153 2.70 -21.85 3.63
N THR A 154 2.08 -22.86 3.03
CA THR A 154 2.75 -23.72 2.04
C THR A 154 3.08 -22.95 0.77
N THR A 155 2.14 -22.15 0.26
CA THR A 155 2.29 -21.34 -0.96
C THR A 155 3.45 -20.35 -0.85
N VAL A 156 3.63 -19.70 0.32
CA VAL A 156 4.75 -18.77 0.54
C VAL A 156 6.06 -19.45 0.96
N GLY A 157 6.15 -20.79 0.86
CA GLY A 157 7.36 -21.57 1.16
C GLY A 157 7.72 -21.68 2.64
N LEU A 158 6.72 -21.61 3.53
CA LEU A 158 6.91 -21.71 5.01
C LEU A 158 6.37 -23.02 5.60
N LYS A 159 6.21 -24.08 4.78
CA LYS A 159 5.82 -25.40 5.26
C LYS A 159 6.79 -25.90 6.34
N GLY A 160 6.27 -26.37 7.47
CA GLY A 160 7.05 -26.83 8.63
C GLY A 160 7.32 -25.75 9.69
N TYR A 161 6.97 -24.48 9.41
CA TYR A 161 7.14 -23.36 10.35
C TYR A 161 5.83 -22.93 11.04
N GLU A 162 4.74 -23.67 10.90
CA GLU A 162 3.40 -23.35 11.37
C GLU A 162 3.34 -23.01 12.86
N ARG A 163 4.13 -23.76 13.67
CA ARG A 163 4.20 -23.64 15.14
C ARG A 163 5.25 -22.64 15.64
N LYS A 164 6.07 -22.09 14.74
CA LYS A 164 7.09 -21.09 15.10
C LYS A 164 6.45 -19.75 15.43
N TYR A 165 7.14 -18.96 16.24
CA TYR A 165 6.76 -17.61 16.60
C TYR A 165 7.60 -16.56 15.83
N PRO A 166 7.14 -15.32 15.68
CA PRO A 166 7.85 -14.28 14.91
C PRO A 166 9.32 -14.06 15.30
N HIS A 167 9.66 -14.19 16.59
CA HIS A 167 11.04 -14.05 17.07
C HIS A 167 11.97 -15.20 16.66
N GLN A 168 11.42 -16.32 16.19
CA GLN A 168 12.17 -17.50 15.72
C GLN A 168 12.41 -17.48 14.20
N LEU A 169 11.98 -16.41 13.50
CA LEU A 169 11.99 -16.29 12.04
C LEU A 169 13.00 -15.25 11.59
N SER A 170 13.60 -15.46 10.41
CA SER A 170 14.36 -14.42 9.71
C SER A 170 13.45 -13.27 9.25
N GLY A 171 14.03 -12.14 8.82
CA GLY A 171 13.29 -11.00 8.26
C GLY A 171 12.42 -11.42 7.07
N GLY A 172 13.01 -12.15 6.10
CA GLY A 172 12.30 -12.67 4.94
C GLY A 172 11.15 -13.62 5.29
N MET A 173 11.37 -14.52 6.26
CA MET A 173 10.30 -15.41 6.73
C MET A 173 9.15 -14.63 7.38
N ARG A 174 9.44 -13.62 8.20
CA ARG A 174 8.40 -12.75 8.79
C ARG A 174 7.60 -12.03 7.70
N GLN A 175 8.27 -11.58 6.63
CA GLN A 175 7.62 -10.94 5.49
C GLN A 175 6.68 -11.91 4.78
N ARG A 176 7.13 -13.14 4.51
CA ARG A 176 6.29 -14.21 3.92
C ARG A 176 5.07 -14.52 4.80
N VAL A 177 5.19 -14.52 6.13
CA VAL A 177 4.04 -14.64 7.04
C VAL A 177 3.07 -13.48 6.89
N GLY A 178 3.57 -12.24 6.78
CA GLY A 178 2.74 -11.05 6.54
C GLY A 178 1.97 -11.12 5.22
N LEU A 179 2.62 -11.56 4.15
CA LEU A 179 2.00 -11.80 2.84
C LEU A 179 0.96 -12.91 2.92
N ALA A 180 1.29 -14.07 3.50
CA ALA A 180 0.36 -15.18 3.68
C ALA A 180 -0.89 -14.77 4.47
N ARG A 181 -0.74 -13.94 5.52
CA ARG A 181 -1.86 -13.40 6.30
C ARG A 181 -2.77 -12.51 5.45
N ALA A 182 -2.19 -11.64 4.62
CA ALA A 182 -2.97 -10.76 3.75
C ALA A 182 -3.73 -11.55 2.68
N LEU A 183 -3.09 -12.57 2.09
CA LEU A 183 -3.70 -13.46 1.09
C LEU A 183 -4.77 -14.38 1.69
N ALA A 184 -4.53 -14.93 2.88
CA ALA A 184 -5.50 -15.76 3.59
C ALA A 184 -6.80 -15.02 3.91
N ALA A 185 -6.70 -13.71 4.13
CA ALA A 185 -7.87 -12.86 4.32
C ALA A 185 -8.76 -12.76 3.07
N ASP A 186 -8.28 -13.12 1.87
CA ASP A 186 -9.03 -13.16 0.61
C ASP A 186 -9.83 -11.89 0.32
N THR A 187 -9.19 -10.74 0.53
CA THR A 187 -9.77 -9.42 0.23
C THR A 187 -9.54 -9.03 -1.23
N ASP A 188 -10.35 -8.12 -1.75
CA ASP A 188 -10.23 -7.62 -3.12
C ASP A 188 -8.99 -6.72 -3.31
N ILE A 189 -8.63 -5.98 -2.26
CA ILE A 189 -7.55 -5.00 -2.27
C ILE A 189 -6.48 -5.41 -1.27
N ILE A 190 -5.21 -5.37 -1.69
CA ILE A 190 -4.04 -5.61 -0.84
C ILE A 190 -3.16 -4.37 -0.87
N LEU A 191 -2.97 -3.74 0.29
CA LEU A 191 -2.03 -2.64 0.47
C LEU A 191 -0.67 -3.19 0.92
N MET A 192 0.41 -2.73 0.31
CA MET A 192 1.77 -3.14 0.64
C MET A 192 2.64 -1.90 0.88
N ASP A 193 2.92 -1.61 2.16
CA ASP A 193 3.73 -0.45 2.57
C ASP A 193 5.19 -0.85 2.73
N GLU A 194 6.03 -0.60 1.70
CA GLU A 194 7.45 -0.97 1.63
C GLU A 194 7.72 -2.44 2.01
N ALA A 195 6.86 -3.32 1.51
CA ALA A 195 6.78 -4.71 1.97
C ALA A 195 8.08 -5.51 1.79
N PHE A 196 8.95 -5.15 0.85
CA PHE A 196 10.18 -5.90 0.55
C PHE A 196 11.47 -5.12 0.88
N SER A 197 11.36 -3.91 1.44
CA SER A 197 12.52 -3.04 1.70
C SER A 197 13.55 -3.61 2.68
N ALA A 198 13.10 -4.42 3.64
CA ALA A 198 13.95 -5.03 4.66
C ALA A 198 14.55 -6.39 4.25
N LEU A 199 14.35 -6.83 3.00
CA LEU A 199 14.83 -8.11 2.49
C LEU A 199 16.17 -7.94 1.78
N ASP A 200 17.01 -8.97 1.85
CA ASP A 200 18.19 -9.06 0.99
C ASP A 200 17.79 -9.20 -0.49
N PRO A 201 18.68 -8.86 -1.44
CA PRO A 201 18.34 -8.79 -2.86
C PRO A 201 17.79 -10.11 -3.44
N LEU A 202 18.32 -11.26 -2.99
CA LEU A 202 17.88 -12.57 -3.51
C LEU A 202 16.46 -12.89 -3.07
N ILE A 203 16.19 -12.79 -1.77
CA ILE A 203 14.86 -13.02 -1.20
C ILE A 203 13.83 -12.02 -1.73
N ARG A 204 14.25 -10.76 -1.94
CA ARG A 204 13.40 -9.73 -2.56
C ARG A 204 12.97 -10.14 -3.97
N ALA A 205 13.91 -10.59 -4.80
CA ALA A 205 13.60 -11.05 -6.16
C ALA A 205 12.63 -12.24 -6.16
N GLU A 206 12.85 -13.23 -5.29
CA GLU A 206 11.93 -14.38 -5.12
C GLU A 206 10.52 -13.93 -4.71
N MET A 207 10.41 -12.97 -3.78
CA MET A 207 9.12 -12.45 -3.31
C MET A 207 8.37 -11.66 -4.40
N GLN A 208 9.11 -10.93 -5.24
CA GLN A 208 8.53 -10.24 -6.40
C GLN A 208 7.98 -11.22 -7.42
N ASP A 209 8.75 -12.28 -7.77
CA ASP A 209 8.30 -13.32 -8.70
C ASP A 209 7.04 -14.02 -8.16
N GLN A 210 7.06 -14.39 -6.88
CA GLN A 210 5.90 -14.99 -6.22
C GLN A 210 4.68 -14.08 -6.22
N LEU A 211 4.87 -12.77 -6.02
CA LEU A 211 3.78 -11.80 -6.09
C LEU A 211 3.18 -11.72 -7.50
N LEU A 212 4.00 -11.72 -8.55
CA LEU A 212 3.55 -11.69 -9.93
C LEU A 212 2.80 -12.97 -10.33
N GLU A 213 3.28 -14.14 -9.93
CA GLU A 213 2.61 -15.43 -10.16
C GLU A 213 1.23 -15.46 -9.47
N LEU A 214 1.17 -15.02 -8.21
CA LEU A 214 -0.09 -14.93 -7.46
C LEU A 214 -1.05 -13.94 -8.09
N GLN A 215 -0.55 -12.78 -8.54
CA GLN A 215 -1.38 -11.76 -9.18
C GLN A 215 -1.97 -12.25 -10.51
N ALA A 216 -1.19 -12.97 -11.32
CA ALA A 216 -1.67 -13.55 -12.58
C ALA A 216 -2.88 -14.48 -12.37
N THR A 217 -2.91 -15.18 -11.23
CA THR A 217 -3.97 -16.13 -10.87
C THR A 217 -5.14 -15.47 -10.14
N LEU A 218 -4.85 -14.65 -9.13
CA LEU A 218 -5.84 -14.12 -8.20
C LEU A 218 -6.50 -12.83 -8.69
N LYS A 219 -5.83 -12.07 -9.56
CA LYS A 219 -6.29 -10.79 -10.14
C LYS A 219 -6.75 -9.78 -9.07
N LYS A 220 -6.09 -9.76 -7.91
CA LYS A 220 -6.36 -8.80 -6.83
C LYS A 220 -5.88 -7.40 -7.22
N THR A 221 -6.51 -6.36 -6.71
CA THR A 221 -5.97 -5.00 -6.81
C THR A 221 -4.90 -4.82 -5.76
N ILE A 222 -3.68 -4.52 -6.16
CA ILE A 222 -2.53 -4.36 -5.25
C ILE A 222 -2.05 -2.91 -5.32
N VAL A 223 -1.99 -2.25 -4.16
CA VAL A 223 -1.34 -0.94 -4.03
C VAL A 223 -0.01 -1.14 -3.34
N PHE A 224 1.07 -0.92 -4.05
CA PHE A 224 2.42 -1.23 -3.62
C PHE A 224 3.25 0.03 -3.45
N ILE A 225 3.75 0.29 -2.25
CA ILE A 225 4.70 1.39 -1.99
C ILE A 225 6.12 0.86 -2.07
N THR A 226 6.95 1.55 -2.83
CA THR A 226 8.40 1.36 -2.83
C THR A 226 9.13 2.67 -3.11
N HIS A 227 10.39 2.73 -2.72
CA HIS A 227 11.35 3.75 -3.15
C HIS A 227 12.37 3.18 -4.15
N ASP A 228 12.30 1.89 -4.47
CA ASP A 228 13.16 1.18 -5.42
C ASP A 228 12.51 1.19 -6.82
N GLN A 229 13.23 1.76 -7.79
CA GLN A 229 12.76 1.90 -9.17
C GLN A 229 12.68 0.56 -9.90
N ASP A 230 13.68 -0.31 -9.70
CA ASP A 230 13.72 -1.61 -10.37
C ASP A 230 12.53 -2.46 -9.92
N GLU A 231 12.21 -2.39 -8.64
CA GLU A 231 11.02 -3.03 -8.09
C GLU A 231 9.74 -2.48 -8.73
N ALA A 232 9.58 -1.16 -8.81
CA ALA A 232 8.40 -0.54 -9.40
C ALA A 232 8.21 -0.89 -10.87
N VAL A 233 9.28 -0.84 -11.65
CA VAL A 233 9.26 -1.18 -13.09
C VAL A 233 8.98 -2.65 -13.31
N ARG A 234 9.50 -3.53 -12.43
CA ARG A 234 9.33 -4.98 -12.56
C ARG A 234 7.91 -5.43 -12.27
N ILE A 235 7.29 -4.89 -11.22
CA ILE A 235 6.00 -5.42 -10.74
C ILE A 235 4.80 -4.55 -11.13
N GLY A 236 4.98 -3.24 -11.37
CA GLY A 236 3.89 -2.29 -11.56
C GLY A 236 3.25 -2.35 -12.95
N ASN A 237 1.91 -2.37 -12.99
CA ASN A 237 1.17 -2.06 -14.22
C ASN A 237 1.16 -0.57 -14.48
N ARG A 238 0.95 0.24 -13.41
CA ARG A 238 1.06 1.71 -13.42
C ARG A 238 1.83 2.18 -12.20
N ILE A 239 2.52 3.30 -12.36
CA ILE A 239 3.35 3.92 -11.32
C ILE A 239 2.89 5.36 -11.11
N ALA A 240 2.66 5.73 -9.85
CA ALA A 240 2.43 7.11 -9.42
C ALA A 240 3.67 7.64 -8.70
N ILE A 241 4.18 8.78 -9.11
CA ILE A 241 5.32 9.45 -8.48
C ILE A 241 4.83 10.61 -7.63
N LEU A 242 5.15 10.56 -6.33
CA LEU A 242 4.81 11.56 -5.35
C LEU A 242 6.01 12.41 -4.95
N LYS A 243 5.78 13.72 -4.85
CA LYS A 243 6.71 14.69 -4.29
C LYS A 243 5.96 15.64 -3.37
N ASP A 244 6.45 15.85 -2.16
CA ASP A 244 5.90 16.83 -1.22
C ASP A 244 4.39 16.71 -0.97
N GLY A 245 3.87 15.47 -0.94
CA GLY A 245 2.45 15.18 -0.75
C GLY A 245 1.60 15.37 -1.99
N ARG A 246 2.18 15.72 -3.13
CA ARG A 246 1.49 15.91 -4.41
C ARG A 246 1.79 14.77 -5.37
N LEU A 247 0.83 14.49 -6.23
CA LEU A 247 1.02 13.62 -7.38
C LEU A 247 1.72 14.41 -8.48
N ILE A 248 2.85 13.90 -8.99
CA ILE A 248 3.62 14.52 -10.06
C ILE A 248 3.29 13.84 -11.40
N GLN A 249 3.32 12.52 -11.44
CA GLN A 249 3.02 11.78 -12.66
C GLN A 249 2.38 10.42 -12.32
N VAL A 250 1.48 9.97 -13.19
CA VAL A 250 1.00 8.59 -13.24
C VAL A 250 1.16 8.09 -14.66
N GLY A 251 1.68 6.89 -14.83
CA GLY A 251 1.84 6.26 -16.14
C GLY A 251 2.24 4.80 -16.02
N THR A 252 2.32 4.12 -17.14
CA THR A 252 2.96 2.81 -17.24
C THR A 252 4.47 2.92 -16.95
N PRO A 253 5.16 1.84 -16.58
CA PRO A 253 6.61 1.86 -16.43
C PRO A 253 7.33 2.48 -17.64
N ARG A 254 6.88 2.18 -18.85
CA ARG A 254 7.44 2.72 -20.08
C ARG A 254 7.28 4.24 -20.18
N GLU A 255 6.10 4.77 -19.86
CA GLU A 255 5.83 6.22 -19.88
C GLU A 255 6.68 6.95 -18.85
N ILE A 256 6.79 6.40 -17.63
CA ILE A 256 7.64 6.97 -16.57
C ILE A 256 9.10 7.03 -16.98
N LEU A 257 9.62 5.98 -17.66
CA LEU A 257 11.02 5.88 -18.07
C LEU A 257 11.37 6.75 -19.28
N HIS A 258 10.44 6.91 -20.23
CA HIS A 258 10.74 7.54 -21.53
C HIS A 258 10.07 8.90 -21.76
N SER A 259 9.13 9.28 -20.89
CA SER A 259 8.38 10.54 -20.99
C SER A 259 8.16 11.14 -19.60
N PRO A 260 9.25 11.48 -18.87
CA PRO A 260 9.14 12.09 -17.56
C PRO A 260 8.44 13.45 -17.63
N ALA A 261 7.53 13.71 -16.68
CA ALA A 261 6.72 14.94 -16.66
C ALA A 261 7.52 16.19 -16.29
N ASP A 262 8.57 16.02 -15.50
CA ASP A 262 9.46 17.12 -15.07
C ASP A 262 10.87 16.63 -14.74
N ASP A 263 11.79 17.56 -14.46
CA ASP A 263 13.18 17.27 -14.07
C ASP A 263 13.28 16.42 -12.77
N TYR A 264 12.25 16.44 -11.92
CA TYR A 264 12.27 15.61 -10.71
C TYR A 264 12.06 14.14 -11.06
N VAL A 265 11.08 13.86 -11.93
CA VAL A 265 10.82 12.51 -12.41
C VAL A 265 12.01 12.03 -13.24
N ASP A 266 12.57 12.86 -14.13
CA ASP A 266 13.74 12.53 -14.95
C ASP A 266 14.93 12.14 -14.07
N ARG A 267 15.30 12.98 -13.09
CA ARG A 267 16.37 12.65 -12.13
C ARG A 267 16.08 11.43 -11.27
N PHE A 268 14.81 11.18 -10.99
CA PHE A 268 14.39 10.01 -10.25
C PHE A 268 14.61 8.73 -11.08
N VAL A 269 14.43 8.81 -12.39
CA VAL A 269 14.64 7.72 -13.36
C VAL A 269 16.12 7.55 -13.73
N GLN A 270 16.89 8.64 -13.92
CA GLN A 270 18.29 8.62 -14.37
C GLN A 270 19.27 8.04 -13.34
N ARG A 271 18.94 8.03 -12.04
CA ARG A 271 19.78 7.40 -11.00
C ARG A 271 20.08 5.91 -11.27
N ARG A 272 19.36 5.28 -12.20
CA ARG A 272 19.61 3.93 -12.70
C ARG A 272 20.81 3.83 -13.64
N ALA A 273 21.12 4.88 -14.40
CA ALA A 273 22.18 4.86 -15.44
C ALA A 273 23.62 4.90 -14.90
N VAL A 274 23.79 5.18 -13.59
CA VAL A 274 25.13 5.37 -12.97
C VAL A 274 25.60 4.14 -12.17
N THR A 275 24.78 3.09 -12.09
CA THR A 275 25.08 1.89 -11.25
C THR A 275 25.25 0.60 -12.09
N VAL A 276 25.69 0.73 -13.35
CA VAL A 276 26.09 -0.42 -14.19
C VAL A 276 27.60 -0.36 -14.47
#